data_0c436d47c9ecf2fc9f4347b23ca5e0e4
#
_entry.id   0c436d47c9ecf2fc9f4347b23ca5e0e4
#
_cell.length_a   1.000
_cell.length_b   1.000
_cell.length_c   1.000
_cell.angle_alpha   90.00
_cell.angle_beta   90.00
_cell.angle_gamma   90.00
#
_symmetry.space_group_name_H-M   'P 1'
#
loop_
_entity.id
_entity.type
_entity.pdbx_description
1 polymer ?
#
loop_
_entity_poly.entity_id
_entity_poly.type
_entity_poly.pdbx_seq_one_letter_code
_entity_poly.pdbx_strand_id
1 'polypeptide(L)'
;MNEEKWDDAIAAYKKAIEIDPSFVQVIFNIGITLNSKAISLKDQLANKSTGRLSAADNQKVVDVLNESKGYLEKLKEMDPNQEKTNWAYPLYQIYYALGDEAKANEMQQLLKK
;
A
#
# COMPACT_ATOMS: atom_id res chain seq x y z
N MET A 1 2.81 15.75 -0.94
CA MET A 1 2.46 15.68 0.51
C MET A 1 3.72 15.31 1.29
N ASN A 2 3.99 15.96 2.41
CA ASN A 2 5.15 15.65 3.23
C ASN A 2 4.84 14.52 4.23
N GLU A 3 5.87 14.02 4.92
CA GLU A 3 5.73 12.89 5.84
C GLU A 3 4.73 13.13 6.95
N GLU A 4 4.68 14.35 7.49
CA GLU A 4 3.74 14.69 8.56
C GLU A 4 2.30 14.50 8.12
N LYS A 5 1.98 14.90 6.90
CA LYS A 5 0.61 14.76 6.37
C LYS A 5 0.26 13.30 6.11
N TRP A 6 1.22 12.50 5.65
CA TRP A 6 1.01 11.07 5.51
C TRP A 6 0.69 10.43 6.87
N ASP A 7 1.49 10.75 7.86
CA ASP A 7 1.36 10.17 9.19
C ASP A 7 0.09 10.63 9.89
N ASP A 8 -0.29 11.89 9.73
CA ASP A 8 -1.55 12.41 10.27
C ASP A 8 -2.76 11.71 9.67
N ALA A 9 -2.75 11.53 8.34
CA ALA A 9 -3.82 10.84 7.64
C ALA A 9 -3.90 9.37 8.09
N ILE A 10 -2.76 8.71 8.19
CA ILE A 10 -2.69 7.31 8.62
C ILE A 10 -3.23 7.16 10.05
N ALA A 11 -2.85 8.06 10.95
CA ALA A 11 -3.33 8.04 12.33
C ALA A 11 -4.85 8.21 12.40
N ALA A 12 -5.39 9.13 11.61
CA ALA A 12 -6.84 9.36 11.55
C ALA A 12 -7.58 8.13 11.02
N TYR A 13 -7.06 7.49 9.97
CA TYR A 13 -7.66 6.28 9.42
C TYR A 13 -7.60 5.11 10.40
N LYS A 14 -6.48 4.94 11.12
CA LYS A 14 -6.35 3.89 12.13
C LYS A 14 -7.40 4.05 13.22
N LYS A 15 -7.62 5.29 13.65
CA LYS A 15 -8.63 5.58 14.65
C LYS A 15 -10.04 5.25 14.15
N ALA A 16 -10.32 5.57 12.90
CA ALA A 16 -11.60 5.23 12.28
C ALA A 16 -11.81 3.71 12.20
N ILE A 17 -10.77 2.95 11.90
CA ILE A 17 -10.83 1.49 11.85
C ILE A 17 -11.06 0.89 13.24
N GLU A 18 -10.50 1.50 14.29
CA GLU A 18 -10.77 1.07 15.67
C GLU A 18 -12.25 1.20 16.02
N ILE A 19 -12.89 2.26 15.54
CA ILE A 19 -14.31 2.51 15.78
C ILE A 19 -15.19 1.57 14.97
N ASP A 20 -14.84 1.36 13.70
CA ASP A 20 -15.57 0.46 12.81
C ASP A 20 -14.61 -0.37 11.95
N PRO A 21 -14.24 -1.57 12.42
CA PRO A 21 -13.29 -2.43 11.69
C PRO A 21 -13.81 -2.92 10.32
N SER A 22 -15.10 -2.76 10.05
CA SER A 22 -15.68 -3.18 8.77
C SER A 22 -15.79 -2.06 7.75
N PHE A 23 -15.27 -0.88 8.05
CA PHE A 23 -15.38 0.29 7.18
C PHE A 23 -14.41 0.17 5.99
N VAL A 24 -14.86 -0.50 4.93
CA VAL A 24 -14.01 -0.85 3.78
C VAL A 24 -13.35 0.36 3.12
N GLN A 25 -14.06 1.49 3.00
CA GLN A 25 -13.49 2.69 2.38
C GLN A 25 -12.31 3.24 3.17
N VAL A 26 -12.39 3.22 4.49
CA VAL A 26 -11.28 3.69 5.33
C VAL A 26 -10.09 2.74 5.25
N ILE A 27 -10.36 1.42 5.24
CA ILE A 27 -9.29 0.42 5.07
C ILE A 27 -8.59 0.61 3.72
N PHE A 28 -9.36 0.86 2.67
CA PHE A 28 -8.81 1.16 1.35
C PHE A 28 -7.96 2.43 1.38
N ASN A 29 -8.48 3.49 1.99
CA ASN A 29 -7.78 4.77 2.08
C ASN A 29 -6.45 4.66 2.81
N ILE A 30 -6.39 3.90 3.92
CA ILE A 30 -5.13 3.71 4.64
C ILE A 30 -4.14 2.91 3.79
N GLY A 31 -4.60 1.88 3.08
CA GLY A 31 -3.75 1.11 2.18
C GLY A 31 -3.14 1.98 1.08
N ILE A 32 -3.96 2.80 0.42
CA ILE A 32 -3.51 3.72 -0.62
C ILE A 32 -2.53 4.76 -0.06
N THR A 33 -2.82 5.31 1.11
CA THR A 33 -1.97 6.33 1.73
C THR A 33 -0.60 5.74 2.08
N LEU A 34 -0.57 4.52 2.63
CA LEU A 34 0.69 3.83 2.94
C LEU A 34 1.49 3.53 1.67
N ASN A 35 0.83 3.11 0.60
CA ASN A 35 1.50 2.87 -0.67
C ASN A 35 2.12 4.16 -1.21
N SER A 36 1.39 5.27 -1.15
CA SER A 36 1.91 6.57 -1.56
C SER A 36 3.08 7.02 -0.70
N LYS A 37 3.02 6.76 0.61
CA LYS A 37 4.12 7.05 1.51
C LYS A 37 5.37 6.25 1.13
N ALA A 38 5.21 4.97 0.80
CA ALA A 38 6.33 4.12 0.39
C ALA A 38 7.00 4.66 -0.88
N ILE A 39 6.20 5.08 -1.87
CA ILE A 39 6.71 5.65 -3.11
C ILE A 39 7.49 6.94 -2.82
N SER A 40 6.93 7.80 -1.97
CA SER A 40 7.57 9.06 -1.58
C SER A 40 8.89 8.81 -0.85
N LEU A 41 8.91 7.85 0.08
CA LEU A 41 10.13 7.47 0.80
C LEU A 41 11.21 6.97 -0.16
N LYS A 42 10.82 6.14 -1.12
CA LYS A 42 11.76 5.62 -2.12
C LYS A 42 12.41 6.76 -2.88
N ASP A 43 11.62 7.73 -3.33
CA ASP A 43 12.13 8.88 -4.08
C ASP A 43 13.05 9.74 -3.23
N GLN A 44 12.71 9.96 -1.96
CA GLN A 44 13.51 10.78 -1.05
C GLN A 44 14.83 10.13 -0.66
N LEU A 45 14.84 8.82 -0.46
CA LEU A 45 15.99 8.08 0.03
C LEU A 45 16.91 7.58 -1.07
N ALA A 46 16.40 7.48 -2.31
CA ALA A 46 17.19 6.98 -3.44
C ALA A 46 18.39 7.89 -3.72
N ASN A 47 19.54 7.27 -4.01
CA ASN A 47 20.72 7.99 -4.43
C ASN A 47 20.44 8.71 -5.74
N LYS A 48 20.67 10.02 -5.78
CA LYS A 48 20.37 10.85 -6.95
C LYS A 48 21.16 10.48 -8.21
N SER A 49 22.35 9.92 -8.01
CA SER A 49 23.20 9.52 -9.13
C SER A 49 22.88 8.14 -9.68
N THR A 50 22.55 7.18 -8.80
CA THR A 50 22.33 5.77 -9.18
C THR A 50 20.88 5.33 -9.13
N GLY A 51 20.03 6.10 -8.45
CA GLY A 51 18.63 5.72 -8.21
C GLY A 51 18.47 4.57 -7.23
N ARG A 52 19.53 4.16 -6.56
CA ARG A 52 19.53 3.01 -5.65
C ARG A 52 19.35 3.41 -4.20
N LEU A 53 18.75 2.50 -3.45
CA LEU A 53 18.60 2.64 -2.00
C LEU A 53 19.65 1.79 -1.30
N SER A 54 20.14 2.27 -0.14
CA SER A 54 20.91 1.42 0.75
C SER A 54 20.02 0.30 1.29
N ALA A 55 20.62 -0.78 1.80
CA ALA A 55 19.85 -1.87 2.37
C ALA A 55 18.94 -1.40 3.51
N ALA A 56 19.44 -0.52 4.37
CA ALA A 56 18.66 0.03 5.49
C ALA A 56 17.49 0.87 5.00
N ASP A 57 17.71 1.72 3.99
CA ASP A 57 16.65 2.57 3.43
C ASP A 57 15.62 1.75 2.67
N ASN A 58 16.07 0.74 1.93
CA ASN A 58 15.18 -0.17 1.24
C ASN A 58 14.26 -0.89 2.24
N GLN A 59 14.79 -1.29 3.40
CA GLN A 59 13.99 -1.94 4.43
C GLN A 59 12.88 -1.02 4.95
N LYS A 60 13.15 0.28 5.08
CA LYS A 60 12.12 1.25 5.48
C LYS A 60 10.96 1.27 4.49
N VAL A 61 11.27 1.26 3.20
CA VAL A 61 10.25 1.23 2.13
C VAL A 61 9.47 -0.07 2.18
N VAL A 62 10.17 -1.20 2.32
CA VAL A 62 9.56 -2.53 2.38
C VAL A 62 8.61 -2.64 3.59
N ASP A 63 9.01 -2.09 4.74
CA ASP A 63 8.16 -2.12 5.94
C ASP A 63 6.83 -1.39 5.71
N VAL A 64 6.88 -0.22 5.05
CA VAL A 64 5.66 0.54 4.72
C VAL A 64 4.80 -0.22 3.69
N LEU A 65 5.44 -0.82 2.68
CA LEU A 65 4.73 -1.62 1.68
C LEU A 65 4.03 -2.83 2.30
N ASN A 66 4.69 -3.50 3.25
CA ASN A 66 4.09 -4.64 3.95
C ASN A 66 2.90 -4.23 4.80
N GLU A 67 2.97 -3.06 5.44
CA GLU A 67 1.83 -2.54 6.19
C GLU A 67 0.65 -2.24 5.26
N SER A 68 0.91 -1.57 4.15
CA SER A 68 -0.10 -1.29 3.12
C SER A 68 -0.73 -2.60 2.60
N LYS A 69 0.11 -3.58 2.30
CA LYS A 69 -0.31 -4.89 1.81
C LYS A 69 -1.31 -5.54 2.77
N GLY A 70 -1.03 -5.48 4.06
CA GLY A 70 -1.89 -6.09 5.08
C GLY A 70 -3.31 -5.54 5.04
N TYR A 71 -3.46 -4.23 4.91
CA TYR A 71 -4.78 -3.61 4.82
C TYR A 71 -5.49 -3.97 3.51
N LEU A 72 -4.78 -3.95 2.40
CA LEU A 72 -5.39 -4.23 1.09
C LEU A 72 -5.75 -5.70 0.93
N GLU A 73 -4.96 -6.62 1.50
CA GLU A 73 -5.30 -8.05 1.50
C GLU A 73 -6.54 -8.33 2.32
N LYS A 74 -6.75 -7.56 3.38
CA LYS A 74 -7.96 -7.64 4.17
C LYS A 74 -9.20 -7.29 3.33
N LEU A 75 -9.08 -6.31 2.45
CA LEU A 75 -10.15 -5.94 1.53
C LEU A 75 -10.49 -7.05 0.54
N LYS A 76 -9.52 -7.84 0.16
CA LYS A 76 -9.75 -9.00 -0.71
C LYS A 76 -10.75 -9.96 -0.07
N GLU A 77 -10.73 -10.08 1.26
CA GLU A 77 -11.69 -10.89 1.99
C GLU A 77 -13.02 -10.18 2.22
N MET A 78 -13.00 -8.87 2.45
CA MET A 78 -14.18 -8.09 2.79
C MET A 78 -14.98 -7.63 1.58
N ASP A 79 -14.31 -7.42 0.45
CA ASP A 79 -14.91 -6.90 -0.79
C ASP A 79 -14.33 -7.68 -1.99
N PRO A 80 -14.55 -9.01 -2.04
CA PRO A 80 -13.88 -9.87 -3.03
C PRO A 80 -14.20 -9.51 -4.48
N ASN A 81 -15.36 -8.95 -4.75
CA ASN A 81 -15.78 -8.59 -6.11
C ASN A 81 -15.44 -7.15 -6.49
N GLN A 82 -14.71 -6.45 -5.62
CA GLN A 82 -14.32 -5.05 -5.85
C GLN A 82 -15.52 -4.14 -6.16
N GLU A 83 -16.62 -4.35 -5.46
CA GLU A 83 -17.82 -3.54 -5.63
C GLU A 83 -17.70 -2.18 -4.97
N LYS A 84 -16.96 -2.09 -3.85
CA LYS A 84 -16.81 -0.87 -3.07
C LYS A 84 -15.42 -0.26 -3.18
N THR A 85 -14.40 -1.08 -3.41
CA THR A 85 -13.00 -0.66 -3.46
C THR A 85 -12.30 -1.33 -4.63
N ASN A 86 -11.29 -0.65 -5.16
CA ASN A 86 -10.48 -1.16 -6.28
C ASN A 86 -9.14 -1.69 -5.75
N TRP A 87 -9.21 -2.66 -4.84
CA TRP A 87 -8.04 -3.15 -4.11
C TRP A 87 -7.02 -3.89 -4.98
N ALA A 88 -7.45 -4.47 -6.10
CA ALA A 88 -6.55 -5.27 -6.93
C ALA A 88 -5.42 -4.46 -7.55
N TYR A 89 -5.70 -3.22 -7.96
CA TYR A 89 -4.69 -2.37 -8.61
C TYR A 89 -3.54 -1.99 -7.65
N PRO A 90 -3.82 -1.42 -6.47
CA PRO A 90 -2.73 -1.13 -5.54
C PRO A 90 -2.02 -2.38 -5.04
N LEU A 91 -2.72 -3.51 -4.87
CA LEU A 91 -2.06 -4.77 -4.51
C LEU A 91 -1.10 -5.24 -5.60
N TYR A 92 -1.50 -5.11 -6.87
CA TYR A 92 -0.61 -5.43 -7.99
C TYR A 92 0.69 -4.62 -7.88
N GLN A 93 0.57 -3.32 -7.67
CA GLN A 93 1.74 -2.45 -7.53
C GLN A 93 2.63 -2.86 -6.37
N ILE A 94 2.05 -3.22 -5.23
CA ILE A 94 2.78 -3.60 -4.03
C ILE A 94 3.48 -4.94 -4.23
N TYR A 95 2.80 -5.94 -4.75
CA TYR A 95 3.41 -7.24 -5.01
C TYR A 95 4.55 -7.12 -6.00
N TYR A 96 4.36 -6.33 -7.05
CA TYR A 96 5.42 -6.07 -8.03
C TYR A 96 6.64 -5.41 -7.36
N ALA A 97 6.40 -4.39 -6.54
CA ALA A 97 7.47 -3.68 -5.84
C ALA A 97 8.20 -4.58 -4.84
N LEU A 98 7.51 -5.53 -4.23
CA LEU A 98 8.12 -6.48 -3.29
C LEU A 98 8.78 -7.68 -3.98
N GLY A 99 8.65 -7.78 -5.31
CA GLY A 99 9.22 -8.89 -6.06
C GLY A 99 8.41 -10.18 -6.03
N ASP A 100 7.15 -10.11 -5.60
CA ASP A 100 6.26 -11.27 -5.58
C ASP A 100 5.53 -11.38 -6.92
N GLU A 101 6.22 -11.92 -7.90
CA GLU A 101 5.70 -12.02 -9.27
C GLU A 101 4.44 -12.87 -9.39
N ALA A 102 4.36 -13.95 -8.65
CA ALA A 102 3.20 -14.85 -8.69
C ALA A 102 1.92 -14.11 -8.28
N LYS A 103 1.97 -13.41 -7.15
CA LYS A 103 0.82 -12.65 -6.66
C LYS A 103 0.52 -11.41 -7.52
N ALA A 104 1.57 -10.76 -8.04
CA ALA A 104 1.38 -9.65 -8.97
C ALA A 104 0.64 -10.11 -10.22
N ASN A 105 1.00 -11.28 -10.76
CA ASN A 105 0.32 -11.85 -11.91
C ASN A 105 -1.14 -12.18 -11.62
N GLU A 106 -1.45 -12.69 -10.43
CA GLU A 106 -2.84 -12.95 -10.02
C GLU A 106 -3.67 -11.66 -10.05
N MET A 107 -3.11 -10.58 -9.51
CA MET A 107 -3.80 -9.29 -9.51
C MET A 107 -3.96 -8.74 -10.93
N GLN A 108 -2.95 -8.93 -11.77
CA GLN A 108 -3.00 -8.49 -13.16
C GLN A 108 -4.14 -9.19 -13.92
N GLN A 109 -4.36 -10.48 -13.66
CA GLN A 109 -5.46 -11.21 -14.26
C GLN A 109 -6.82 -10.62 -13.87
N LEU A 110 -6.96 -10.21 -12.62
CA LEU A 110 -8.18 -9.55 -12.16
C LEU A 110 -8.40 -8.21 -12.85
N LEU A 111 -7.32 -7.48 -13.14
CA LEU A 111 -7.39 -6.17 -13.78
C LEU A 111 -7.75 -6.27 -15.28
N LYS A 112 -7.50 -7.39 -15.90
CA LYS A 112 -7.82 -7.61 -17.32
C LYS A 112 -9.30 -7.92 -17.58
N LYS A 113 -10.04 -8.19 -16.56
CA LYS A 113 -11.49 -8.42 -16.68
C LYS A 113 -12.27 -7.09 -16.75
#